data_8fe4be9f0d7c96c2967c31cce6772ffa
#
_entry.id   8fe4be9f0d7c96c2967c31cce6772ffa
#
_cell.length_a   1.000
_cell.length_b   1.000
_cell.length_c   1.000
_cell.angle_alpha   90.00
_cell.angle_beta   90.00
_cell.angle_gamma   90.00
#
_symmetry.space_group_name_H-M   'P 1'
#
loop_
_entity.id
_entity.type
_entity.pdbx_description
1 polymer ?
#
loop_
_entity_poly.entity_id
_entity_poly.type
_entity_poly.pdbx_seq_one_letter_code
_entity_poly.pdbx_strand_id
1 'polypeptide(L)'
;NSLKYIFFSEDRLKIEYRDDEYVLLSNGHNVKPTQISLGERNIIALCYYFANIMQNQEFEESHAQEYILLIDDPVSSFDIENKVGIMSFLKYQLGLFLLGNINTKAIVMTHDLLTFYDLDKIYEELIENCNEKFSGDKMKFNRLEMAKQNIKQFEYKNRQEYTELIKIIYKYALGEAE
;
A
#
# COMPACT_ATOMS: atom_id res chain seq x y z
N ASN A 1 8.98 -5.16 -13.91
CA ASN A 1 9.87 -4.17 -13.31
C ASN A 1 9.07 -3.21 -12.41
N SER A 2 8.79 -3.67 -11.18
CA SER A 2 7.92 -2.99 -10.20
C SER A 2 8.40 -1.57 -9.86
N LEU A 3 9.71 -1.36 -9.77
CA LEU A 3 10.29 -0.04 -9.45
C LEU A 3 9.97 1.00 -10.54
N LYS A 4 10.11 0.63 -11.81
CA LYS A 4 9.73 1.50 -12.94
C LYS A 4 8.26 1.91 -12.85
N TYR A 5 7.38 0.99 -12.48
CA TYR A 5 5.96 1.24 -12.34
C TYR A 5 5.67 2.23 -11.19
N ILE A 6 6.32 2.04 -10.04
CA ILE A 6 6.09 2.89 -8.86
C ILE A 6 6.64 4.30 -9.06
N PHE A 7 7.82 4.43 -9.63
CA PHE A 7 8.47 5.74 -9.83
C PHE A 7 8.08 6.45 -11.11
N PHE A 8 7.29 5.82 -12.00
CA PHE A 8 6.99 6.33 -13.34
C PHE A 8 8.26 6.71 -14.13
N SER A 9 9.38 6.10 -13.80
CA SER A 9 10.70 6.38 -14.37
C SER A 9 11.53 5.12 -14.51
N GLU A 10 12.28 4.99 -15.62
CA GLU A 10 13.16 3.85 -15.84
C GLU A 10 14.49 3.99 -15.10
N ASP A 11 14.93 5.21 -14.85
CA ASP A 11 16.30 5.50 -14.39
C ASP A 11 16.38 5.93 -12.92
N ARG A 12 15.25 6.32 -12.30
CA ARG A 12 15.26 6.84 -10.92
C ARG A 12 15.82 5.83 -9.93
N LEU A 13 15.37 4.58 -10.02
CA LEU A 13 15.86 3.50 -9.18
C LEU A 13 15.72 2.17 -9.90
N LYS A 14 16.83 1.43 -10.01
CA LYS A 14 16.88 0.16 -10.73
C LYS A 14 17.77 -0.84 -10.00
N ILE A 15 17.38 -2.09 -10.01
CA ILE A 15 18.23 -3.19 -9.54
C ILE A 15 18.62 -4.01 -10.77
N GLU A 16 19.91 -4.18 -10.97
CA GLU A 16 20.47 -5.02 -12.03
C GLU A 16 21.30 -6.15 -11.43
N TYR A 17 21.33 -7.28 -12.12
CA TYR A 17 22.22 -8.38 -11.79
C TYR A 17 23.43 -8.31 -12.73
N ARG A 18 24.62 -8.08 -12.17
CA ARG A 18 25.89 -7.97 -12.88
C ARG A 18 26.97 -8.70 -12.10
N ASP A 19 27.82 -9.45 -12.78
CA ASP A 19 29.01 -10.11 -12.19
C ASP A 19 28.68 -10.91 -10.90
N ASP A 20 27.57 -11.67 -10.93
CA ASP A 20 27.06 -12.48 -9.82
C ASP A 20 26.58 -11.68 -8.59
N GLU A 21 26.40 -10.37 -8.72
CA GLU A 21 25.90 -9.51 -7.66
C GLU A 21 24.71 -8.65 -8.11
N TYR A 22 23.85 -8.28 -7.15
CA TYR A 22 22.81 -7.29 -7.38
C TYR A 22 23.35 -5.88 -7.15
N VAL A 23 23.27 -5.06 -8.18
CA VAL A 23 23.75 -3.68 -8.18
C VAL A 23 22.55 -2.75 -8.17
N LEU A 24 22.55 -1.79 -7.24
CA LEU A 24 21.53 -0.74 -7.16
C LEU A 24 22.00 0.48 -7.94
N LEU A 25 21.15 0.94 -8.84
CA LEU A 25 21.39 2.14 -9.66
C LEU A 25 20.35 3.21 -9.31
N SER A 26 20.83 4.44 -9.16
CA SER A 26 19.99 5.64 -9.06
C SER A 26 20.42 6.63 -10.13
N ASN A 27 19.50 7.01 -11.02
CA ASN A 27 19.75 7.87 -12.16
C ASN A 27 20.98 7.42 -13.00
N GLY A 28 21.09 6.10 -13.22
CA GLY A 28 22.16 5.49 -13.99
C GLY A 28 23.51 5.33 -13.27
N HIS A 29 23.63 5.77 -12.01
CA HIS A 29 24.86 5.66 -11.21
C HIS A 29 24.72 4.56 -10.14
N ASN A 30 25.79 3.81 -9.92
CA ASN A 30 25.84 2.83 -8.83
C ASN A 30 25.74 3.53 -7.48
N VAL A 31 24.82 3.08 -6.64
CA VAL A 31 24.62 3.60 -5.29
C VAL A 31 24.57 2.47 -4.27
N LYS A 32 25.00 2.76 -3.05
CA LYS A 32 24.85 1.82 -1.94
C LYS A 32 23.46 1.97 -1.32
N PRO A 33 22.89 0.93 -0.71
CA PRO A 33 21.61 1.02 -0.01
C PRO A 33 21.53 2.13 1.06
N THR A 34 22.68 2.54 1.60
CA THR A 34 22.78 3.64 2.57
C THR A 34 22.71 5.04 1.94
N GLN A 35 22.83 5.14 0.62
CA GLN A 35 22.85 6.42 -0.13
C GLN A 35 21.48 6.77 -0.73
N ILE A 36 20.52 5.87 -0.66
CA ILE A 36 19.13 6.12 -1.07
C ILE A 36 18.29 6.53 0.13
N SER A 37 17.18 7.21 -0.12
CA SER A 37 16.24 7.67 0.91
C SER A 37 15.59 6.49 1.64
N LEU A 38 15.06 6.76 2.84
CA LEU A 38 14.29 5.75 3.59
C LEU A 38 13.08 5.28 2.77
N GLY A 39 12.40 6.20 2.09
CA GLY A 39 11.28 5.88 1.21
C GLY A 39 11.69 4.90 0.11
N GLU A 40 12.74 5.19 -0.64
CA GLU A 40 13.21 4.30 -1.71
C GLU A 40 13.58 2.91 -1.19
N ARG A 41 14.16 2.81 0.01
CA ARG A 41 14.43 1.51 0.66
C ARG A 41 13.13 0.74 0.98
N ASN A 42 12.11 1.43 1.49
CA ASN A 42 10.82 0.82 1.79
C ASN A 42 10.12 0.33 0.52
N ILE A 43 10.24 1.07 -0.60
CA ILE A 43 9.72 0.63 -1.90
C ILE A 43 10.43 -0.66 -2.36
N ILE A 44 11.74 -0.72 -2.25
CA ILE A 44 12.50 -1.93 -2.58
C ILE A 44 12.03 -3.09 -1.70
N ALA A 45 11.88 -2.87 -0.40
CA ALA A 45 11.42 -3.90 0.54
C ALA A 45 10.00 -4.38 0.20
N LEU A 46 9.09 -3.49 -0.17
CA LEU A 46 7.74 -3.84 -0.60
C LEU A 46 7.74 -4.65 -1.91
N CYS A 47 8.54 -4.25 -2.90
CA CYS A 47 8.71 -5.01 -4.14
C CYS A 47 9.31 -6.40 -3.86
N TYR A 48 10.30 -6.48 -2.98
CA TYR A 48 10.93 -7.73 -2.59
C TYR A 48 9.95 -8.65 -1.85
N TYR A 49 9.12 -8.11 -0.97
CA TYR A 49 8.08 -8.86 -0.26
C TYR A 49 7.18 -9.62 -1.23
N PHE A 50 6.62 -8.96 -2.24
CA PHE A 50 5.78 -9.61 -3.23
C PHE A 50 6.56 -10.55 -4.14
N ALA A 51 7.77 -10.18 -4.55
CA ALA A 51 8.63 -11.04 -5.37
C ALA A 51 9.02 -12.35 -4.64
N ASN A 52 9.26 -12.27 -3.32
CA ASN A 52 9.63 -13.42 -2.51
C ASN A 52 8.46 -14.41 -2.33
N ILE A 53 7.23 -13.93 -2.21
CA ILE A 53 6.04 -14.78 -2.16
C ILE A 53 5.91 -15.60 -3.47
N MET A 54 6.25 -15.00 -4.61
CA MET A 54 6.17 -15.62 -5.93
C MET A 54 7.41 -16.43 -6.33
N GLN A 55 8.43 -16.47 -5.46
CA GLN A 55 9.69 -17.15 -5.76
C GLN A 55 9.48 -18.66 -5.98
N ASN A 56 10.08 -19.19 -7.04
CA ASN A 56 10.02 -20.61 -7.43
C ASN A 56 8.64 -21.16 -7.82
N GLN A 57 7.70 -20.30 -8.19
CA GLN A 57 6.38 -20.71 -8.66
C GLN A 57 6.06 -20.07 -10.02
N GLU A 58 5.26 -20.76 -10.83
CA GLU A 58 4.65 -20.17 -12.00
C GLU A 58 3.70 -19.02 -11.56
N PHE A 59 3.63 -17.96 -12.35
CA PHE A 59 2.85 -16.76 -11.99
C PHE A 59 1.39 -17.07 -11.65
N GLU A 60 0.76 -17.95 -12.44
CA GLU A 60 -0.64 -18.34 -12.23
C GLU A 60 -0.81 -19.24 -10.99
N GLU A 61 0.11 -20.15 -10.75
CA GLU A 61 0.09 -21.05 -9.60
C GLU A 61 0.35 -20.30 -8.29
N SER A 62 1.24 -19.30 -8.30
CA SER A 62 1.55 -18.53 -7.11
C SER A 62 0.36 -17.77 -6.55
N HIS A 63 -0.53 -17.25 -7.41
CA HIS A 63 -1.71 -16.52 -6.97
C HIS A 63 -2.91 -17.42 -6.66
N ALA A 64 -2.91 -18.67 -7.14
CA ALA A 64 -3.98 -19.63 -6.86
C ALA A 64 -3.95 -20.21 -5.45
N GLN A 65 -2.85 -20.04 -4.73
CA GLN A 65 -2.71 -20.51 -3.34
C GLN A 65 -3.40 -19.59 -2.35
N GLU A 66 -3.72 -20.11 -1.17
CA GLU A 66 -4.26 -19.35 -0.06
C GLU A 66 -3.15 -18.63 0.71
N TYR A 67 -3.29 -17.32 0.92
CA TYR A 67 -2.32 -16.50 1.65
C TYR A 67 -2.97 -15.70 2.77
N ILE A 68 -2.16 -15.37 3.77
CA ILE A 68 -2.42 -14.28 4.71
C ILE A 68 -1.32 -13.23 4.46
N LEU A 69 -1.69 -12.14 3.79
CA LEU A 69 -0.80 -11.01 3.51
C LEU A 69 -0.89 -10.03 4.68
N LEU A 70 0.25 -9.73 5.30
CA LEU A 70 0.35 -8.74 6.37
C LEU A 70 1.32 -7.64 5.94
N ILE A 71 0.82 -6.42 5.82
CA ILE A 71 1.57 -5.27 5.34
C ILE A 71 1.42 -4.15 6.37
N ASP A 72 2.54 -3.77 6.97
CA ASP A 72 2.59 -2.73 7.98
C ASP A 72 3.14 -1.44 7.37
N ASP A 73 2.34 -0.39 7.44
CA ASP A 73 2.66 0.99 7.09
C ASP A 73 3.37 1.16 5.73
N PRO A 74 2.78 0.64 4.64
CA PRO A 74 3.45 0.54 3.34
C PRO A 74 3.78 1.88 2.70
N VAL A 75 3.22 2.97 3.21
CA VAL A 75 3.29 4.32 2.60
C VAL A 75 3.91 5.36 3.54
N SER A 76 4.44 4.96 4.71
CA SER A 76 5.12 5.90 5.61
C SER A 76 6.42 6.42 5.02
N SER A 77 6.71 7.68 5.26
CA SER A 77 7.99 8.34 4.90
C SER A 77 8.20 8.61 3.39
N PHE A 78 7.13 8.72 2.60
CA PHE A 78 7.22 9.02 1.18
C PHE A 78 6.82 10.45 0.84
N ASP A 79 7.51 11.00 -0.17
CA ASP A 79 7.05 12.20 -0.86
C ASP A 79 5.71 11.92 -1.57
N ILE A 80 4.86 12.93 -1.64
CA ILE A 80 3.51 12.84 -2.23
C ILE A 80 3.56 12.24 -3.65
N GLU A 81 4.60 12.55 -4.41
CA GLU A 81 4.79 12.05 -5.79
C GLU A 81 4.89 10.53 -5.87
N ASN A 82 5.54 9.89 -4.90
CA ASN A 82 5.71 8.43 -4.88
C ASN A 82 4.49 7.70 -4.32
N LYS A 83 3.65 8.39 -3.54
CA LYS A 83 2.46 7.82 -2.91
C LYS A 83 1.52 7.20 -3.94
N VAL A 84 1.24 7.90 -5.04
CA VAL A 84 0.33 7.42 -6.10
C VAL A 84 0.85 6.12 -6.72
N GLY A 85 2.15 6.05 -7.03
CA GLY A 85 2.77 4.85 -7.59
C GLY A 85 2.71 3.65 -6.65
N ILE A 86 2.97 3.87 -5.35
CA ILE A 86 2.91 2.82 -4.32
C ILE A 86 1.48 2.32 -4.13
N MET A 87 0.52 3.24 -4.04
CA MET A 87 -0.90 2.86 -3.89
C MET A 87 -1.41 2.08 -5.10
N SER A 88 -1.03 2.49 -6.32
CA SER A 88 -1.35 1.76 -7.55
C SER A 88 -0.69 0.38 -7.58
N PHE A 89 0.57 0.27 -7.14
CA PHE A 89 1.28 -1.00 -7.03
C PHE A 89 0.64 -1.93 -6.00
N LEU A 90 0.29 -1.41 -4.81
CA LEU A 90 -0.43 -2.16 -3.78
C LEU A 90 -1.78 -2.67 -4.29
N LYS A 91 -2.58 -1.80 -4.93
CA LYS A 91 -3.86 -2.17 -5.54
C LYS A 91 -3.68 -3.33 -6.52
N TYR A 92 -2.69 -3.23 -7.41
CA TYR A 92 -2.40 -4.26 -8.39
C TYR A 92 -2.01 -5.59 -7.73
N GLN A 93 -1.06 -5.57 -6.80
CA GLN A 93 -0.57 -6.78 -6.13
C GLN A 93 -1.66 -7.44 -5.27
N LEU A 94 -2.33 -6.66 -4.42
CA LEU A 94 -3.44 -7.17 -3.61
C LEU A 94 -4.55 -7.74 -4.50
N GLY A 95 -4.84 -7.09 -5.64
CA GLY A 95 -5.81 -7.58 -6.62
C GLY A 95 -5.45 -8.94 -7.18
N LEU A 96 -4.19 -9.17 -7.56
CA LEU A 96 -3.73 -10.47 -8.05
C LEU A 96 -3.96 -11.58 -7.02
N PHE A 97 -3.59 -11.37 -5.76
CA PHE A 97 -3.72 -12.37 -4.71
C PHE A 97 -5.18 -12.60 -4.30
N LEU A 98 -5.98 -11.55 -4.12
CA LEU A 98 -7.38 -11.65 -3.72
C LEU A 98 -8.25 -12.23 -4.83
N LEU A 99 -7.99 -11.89 -6.09
CA LEU A 99 -8.66 -12.49 -7.25
C LEU A 99 -8.13 -13.89 -7.57
N GLY A 100 -6.93 -14.23 -7.13
CA GLY A 100 -6.36 -15.56 -7.34
C GLY A 100 -7.04 -16.64 -6.50
N ASN A 101 -7.34 -16.33 -5.23
CA ASN A 101 -7.95 -17.29 -4.30
C ASN A 101 -8.88 -16.58 -3.31
N ILE A 102 -10.15 -17.05 -3.24
CA ILE A 102 -11.18 -16.46 -2.38
C ILE A 102 -10.86 -16.56 -0.87
N ASN A 103 -10.06 -17.53 -0.47
CA ASN A 103 -9.66 -17.71 0.93
C ASN A 103 -8.47 -16.82 1.32
N THR A 104 -7.80 -16.19 0.36
CA THR A 104 -6.70 -15.26 0.65
C THR A 104 -7.21 -14.08 1.47
N LYS A 105 -6.45 -13.71 2.49
CA LYS A 105 -6.74 -12.59 3.39
C LYS A 105 -5.60 -11.58 3.33
N ALA A 106 -5.95 -10.30 3.34
CA ALA A 106 -4.97 -9.24 3.39
C ALA A 106 -5.29 -8.28 4.55
N ILE A 107 -4.28 -7.98 5.35
CA ILE A 107 -4.33 -7.00 6.44
C ILE A 107 -3.30 -5.93 6.12
N VAL A 108 -3.76 -4.70 5.92
CA VAL A 108 -2.89 -3.54 5.73
C VAL A 108 -3.10 -2.60 6.90
N MET A 109 -2.02 -2.25 7.57
CA MET A 109 -2.03 -1.34 8.71
C MET A 109 -1.38 -0.01 8.30
N THR A 110 -1.86 1.09 8.83
CA THR A 110 -1.24 2.40 8.69
C THR A 110 -1.60 3.29 9.88
N HIS A 111 -0.71 4.21 10.22
CA HIS A 111 -0.96 5.24 11.21
C HIS A 111 -1.39 6.58 10.56
N ASP A 112 -1.31 6.69 9.23
CA ASP A 112 -1.71 7.88 8.48
C ASP A 112 -3.16 7.78 7.99
N LEU A 113 -3.99 8.71 8.44
CA LEU A 113 -5.42 8.74 8.12
C LEU A 113 -5.70 8.95 6.62
N LEU A 114 -4.88 9.73 5.93
CA LEU A 114 -5.05 9.93 4.47
C LEU A 114 -4.74 8.64 3.71
N THR A 115 -3.69 7.93 4.09
CA THR A 115 -3.35 6.62 3.55
C THR A 115 -4.46 5.60 3.85
N PHE A 116 -5.05 5.64 5.05
CA PHE A 116 -6.19 4.79 5.38
C PHE A 116 -7.38 5.01 4.43
N TYR A 117 -7.75 6.26 4.13
CA TYR A 117 -8.85 6.55 3.20
C TYR A 117 -8.54 6.15 1.75
N ASP A 118 -7.29 6.26 1.32
CA ASP A 118 -6.88 5.79 0.00
C ASP A 118 -6.94 4.26 -0.09
N LEU A 119 -6.48 3.55 0.95
CA LEU A 119 -6.58 2.09 1.07
C LEU A 119 -8.05 1.64 1.13
N ASP A 120 -8.90 2.37 1.83
CA ASP A 120 -10.32 2.10 1.94
C ASP A 120 -11.00 2.03 0.56
N LYS A 121 -10.74 3.03 -0.28
CA LYS A 121 -11.23 3.04 -1.67
C LYS A 121 -10.69 1.87 -2.49
N ILE A 122 -9.39 1.55 -2.33
CA ILE A 122 -8.77 0.42 -3.01
C ILE A 122 -9.48 -0.89 -2.62
N TYR A 123 -9.73 -1.09 -1.32
CA TYR A 123 -10.42 -2.29 -0.85
C TYR A 123 -11.87 -2.36 -1.32
N GLU A 124 -12.61 -1.25 -1.38
CA GLU A 124 -13.95 -1.21 -1.94
C GLU A 124 -13.96 -1.75 -3.38
N GLU A 125 -13.10 -1.22 -4.25
CA GLU A 125 -12.99 -1.65 -5.64
C GLU A 125 -12.53 -3.11 -5.77
N LEU A 126 -11.54 -3.54 -4.97
CA LEU A 126 -11.03 -4.91 -5.02
C LEU A 126 -12.10 -5.93 -4.57
N ILE A 127 -12.85 -5.63 -3.53
CA ILE A 127 -13.93 -6.51 -3.03
C ILE A 127 -15.08 -6.58 -4.04
N GLU A 128 -15.42 -5.48 -4.71
CA GLU A 128 -16.42 -5.47 -5.78
C GLU A 128 -15.98 -6.41 -6.92
N ASN A 129 -14.76 -6.27 -7.42
CA ASN A 129 -14.20 -7.14 -8.45
C ASN A 129 -14.13 -8.61 -8.02
N CYS A 130 -13.78 -8.90 -6.76
CA CYS A 130 -13.76 -10.27 -6.23
C CYS A 130 -15.18 -10.86 -6.18
N ASN A 131 -16.17 -10.09 -5.73
CA ASN A 131 -17.55 -10.54 -5.66
C ASN A 131 -18.17 -10.77 -7.04
N GLU A 132 -17.75 -10.03 -8.05
CA GLU A 132 -18.11 -10.30 -9.44
C GLU A 132 -17.51 -11.63 -9.94
N LYS A 133 -16.21 -11.86 -9.65
CA LYS A 133 -15.51 -13.08 -10.08
C LYS A 133 -16.01 -14.32 -9.36
N PHE A 134 -16.20 -14.26 -8.05
CA PHE A 134 -16.61 -15.39 -7.19
C PHE A 134 -18.11 -15.33 -6.90
N SER A 135 -18.94 -15.44 -7.95
CA SER A 135 -20.39 -15.37 -7.87
C SER A 135 -20.97 -16.48 -6.96
N GLY A 136 -21.27 -16.16 -5.71
CA GLY A 136 -21.79 -17.10 -4.70
C GLY A 136 -21.20 -16.91 -3.32
N ASP A 137 -19.90 -16.62 -3.23
CA ASP A 137 -19.22 -16.26 -1.99
C ASP A 137 -18.92 -14.76 -2.00
N LYS A 138 -19.37 -14.06 -0.95
CA LYS A 138 -19.14 -12.62 -0.85
C LYS A 138 -17.93 -12.34 0.02
N MET A 139 -16.85 -11.88 -0.60
CA MET A 139 -15.74 -11.30 0.14
C MET A 139 -16.19 -10.02 0.85
N LYS A 140 -15.64 -9.80 2.05
CA LYS A 140 -15.92 -8.62 2.87
C LYS A 140 -14.60 -8.08 3.41
N PHE A 141 -14.56 -6.80 3.70
CA PHE A 141 -13.46 -6.24 4.46
C PHE A 141 -13.97 -5.46 5.68
N ASN A 142 -13.13 -5.37 6.69
CA ASN A 142 -13.42 -4.68 7.93
C ASN A 142 -12.44 -3.50 8.08
N ARG A 143 -12.96 -2.40 8.55
CA ARG A 143 -12.21 -1.23 8.93
C ARG A 143 -12.03 -1.24 10.44
N LEU A 144 -10.79 -1.33 10.88
CA LEU A 144 -10.46 -1.49 12.29
C LEU A 144 -9.55 -0.35 12.75
N GLU A 145 -9.75 0.07 13.98
CA GLU A 145 -8.91 1.05 14.67
C GLU A 145 -8.31 0.40 15.92
N MET A 146 -7.00 0.54 16.08
CA MET A 146 -6.31 0.15 17.29
C MET A 146 -6.19 1.38 18.21
N ALA A 147 -6.88 1.34 19.34
CA ALA A 147 -6.84 2.40 20.34
C ALA A 147 -6.60 1.81 21.73
N LYS A 148 -5.54 2.25 22.43
CA LYS A 148 -5.23 1.87 23.83
C LYS A 148 -5.29 0.36 24.05
N GLN A 149 -4.59 -0.43 23.24
CA GLN A 149 -4.53 -1.90 23.31
C GLN A 149 -5.84 -2.65 22.95
N ASN A 150 -6.85 -1.95 22.46
CA ASN A 150 -8.08 -2.57 21.98
C ASN A 150 -8.23 -2.35 20.48
N ILE A 151 -8.78 -3.37 19.81
CA ILE A 151 -9.17 -3.27 18.40
C ILE A 151 -10.69 -3.06 18.36
N LYS A 152 -11.14 -2.03 17.70
CA LYS A 152 -12.56 -1.72 17.51
C LYS A 152 -12.88 -1.44 16.06
N GLN A 153 -14.15 -1.51 15.70
CA GLN A 153 -14.62 -1.08 14.39
C GLN A 153 -14.32 0.41 14.21
N PHE A 154 -13.73 0.77 13.06
CA PHE A 154 -13.53 2.17 12.71
C PHE A 154 -14.87 2.82 12.37
N GLU A 155 -15.19 3.92 13.01
CA GLU A 155 -16.39 4.71 12.74
C GLU A 155 -16.04 5.95 11.91
N TYR A 156 -16.74 6.15 10.79
CA TYR A 156 -16.52 7.31 9.90
C TYR A 156 -16.83 8.69 10.51
N LYS A 157 -17.23 8.75 11.76
CA LYS A 157 -17.43 10.03 12.48
C LYS A 157 -16.20 10.94 12.40
N ASN A 158 -15.02 10.37 12.27
CA ASN A 158 -13.76 11.13 12.21
C ASN A 158 -13.56 11.88 10.89
N ARG A 159 -14.31 11.57 9.83
CA ARG A 159 -14.28 12.36 8.59
C ARG A 159 -14.92 13.75 8.81
N GLN A 160 -15.86 13.84 9.75
CA GLN A 160 -16.45 15.10 10.19
C GLN A 160 -15.52 15.86 11.14
N GLU A 161 -14.73 15.16 11.98
CA GLU A 161 -13.81 15.81 12.93
C GLU A 161 -12.74 16.65 12.22
N TYR A 162 -12.14 16.18 11.10
CA TYR A 162 -11.20 16.99 10.36
C TYR A 162 -11.86 18.22 9.74
N THR A 163 -13.07 18.07 9.18
CA THR A 163 -13.85 19.18 8.65
C THR A 163 -14.29 20.14 9.77
N GLU A 164 -14.68 19.63 10.93
CA GLU A 164 -15.02 20.43 12.11
C GLU A 164 -13.77 21.14 12.68
N LEU A 165 -12.64 20.48 12.73
CA LEU A 165 -11.38 21.09 13.16
C LEU A 165 -10.97 22.24 12.24
N ILE A 166 -11.08 22.07 10.92
CA ILE A 166 -10.83 23.15 9.95
C ILE A 166 -11.83 24.29 10.15
N LYS A 167 -13.11 24.02 10.38
CA LYS A 167 -14.12 25.04 10.68
C LYS A 167 -13.81 25.80 11.97
N ILE A 168 -13.34 25.11 13.01
CA ILE A 168 -12.92 25.73 14.27
C ILE A 168 -11.71 26.65 14.05
N ILE A 169 -10.68 26.17 13.34
CA ILE A 169 -9.50 26.96 13.00
C ILE A 169 -9.89 28.18 12.16
N TYR A 170 -10.78 28.02 11.18
CA TYR A 170 -11.26 29.10 10.34
C TYR A 170 -12.03 30.16 11.16
N LYS A 171 -12.96 29.75 12.05
CA LYS A 171 -13.68 30.65 12.94
C LYS A 171 -12.74 31.40 13.89
N TYR A 172 -11.74 30.71 14.44
CA TYR A 172 -10.72 31.34 15.28
C TYR A 172 -9.91 32.39 14.50
N ALA A 173 -9.51 32.07 13.26
CA ALA A 173 -8.79 33.00 12.39
C ALA A 173 -9.61 34.24 12.00
N LEU A 174 -10.95 34.12 11.96
CA LEU A 174 -11.86 35.23 11.71
C LEU A 174 -12.24 36.04 12.98
N GLY A 175 -11.78 35.58 14.16
CA GLY A 175 -12.15 36.21 15.44
C GLY A 175 -13.60 35.92 15.86
N GLU A 176 -14.22 34.87 15.31
CA GLU A 176 -15.60 34.45 15.58
C GLU A 176 -15.70 33.35 16.65
N ALA A 177 -14.59 32.87 17.18
CA ALA A 177 -14.55 31.88 18.26
C ALA A 177 -13.74 32.41 19.45
N GLU A 178 -14.30 32.30 20.65
CA GLU A 178 -13.60 32.48 21.93
C GLU A 178 -12.73 31.25 22.27
#